data_26d927b3714e9881eaada8f430a414a3
#
_entry.id   26d927b3714e9881eaada8f430a414a3
#
_cell.length_a   1.000
_cell.length_b   1.000
_cell.length_c   1.000
_cell.angle_alpha   90.00
_cell.angle_beta   90.00
_cell.angle_gamma   90.00
#
_symmetry.space_group_name_H-M   'P 1'
#
loop_
_entity.id
_entity.type
_entity.pdbx_description
1 polymer ?
#
loop_
_entity_poly.entity_id
_entity_poly.type
_entity_poly.pdbx_seq_one_letter_code
_entity_poly.pdbx_strand_id
1 'polypeptide(L)'
;SNTLLQIVILKGHAPVLDRFRMALLRAQPDMPGLELIWRLLFMLGAASSTVAGMDGLLLALDRSSPEPFHPEMLIERLMPFLAHGLTAPLPETAPAQ
;
A
#
# COMPACT_ATOMS: atom_id res chain seq x y z
N SER A 1 -7.08 -10.26 20.73
CA SER A 1 -7.66 -9.02 20.24
C SER A 1 -7.22 -8.73 18.80
N ASN A 2 -7.95 -7.88 18.11
CA ASN A 2 -7.59 -7.49 16.74
C ASN A 2 -6.24 -6.78 16.69
N THR A 3 -5.92 -6.00 17.71
CA THR A 3 -4.65 -5.29 17.79
C THR A 3 -3.47 -6.26 17.85
N LEU A 4 -3.58 -7.30 18.68
CA LEU A 4 -2.52 -8.31 18.79
C LEU A 4 -2.34 -9.05 17.46
N LEU A 5 -3.44 -9.43 16.83
CA LEU A 5 -3.39 -10.11 15.52
C LEU A 5 -2.73 -9.22 14.47
N GLN A 6 -3.07 -7.92 14.44
CA GLN A 6 -2.46 -6.97 13.52
C GLN A 6 -0.95 -6.85 13.75
N ILE A 7 -0.52 -6.81 15.02
CA ILE A 7 0.92 -6.76 15.33
C ILE A 7 1.63 -8.00 14.83
N VAL A 8 1.05 -9.18 15.04
CA VAL A 8 1.65 -10.44 14.60
C VAL A 8 1.79 -10.47 13.07
N ILE A 9 0.74 -10.05 12.35
CA ILE A 9 0.75 -10.01 10.88
C ILE A 9 1.81 -9.03 10.39
N LEU A 10 1.87 -7.83 10.94
CA LEU A 10 2.83 -6.82 10.53
C LEU A 10 4.27 -7.25 10.80
N LYS A 11 4.52 -7.87 11.95
CA LYS A 11 5.86 -8.39 12.26
C LYS A 11 6.29 -9.49 11.28
N GLY A 12 5.36 -10.32 10.84
CA GLY A 12 5.64 -11.35 9.84
C GLY A 12 6.06 -10.77 8.49
N HIS A 13 5.63 -9.53 8.17
CA HIS A 13 5.96 -8.85 6.93
C HIS A 13 7.07 -7.81 7.08
N ALA A 14 7.66 -7.69 8.28
CA ALA A 14 8.65 -6.66 8.56
C ALA A 14 9.86 -6.66 7.60
N PRO A 15 10.43 -7.81 7.22
CA PRO A 15 11.56 -7.79 6.29
C PRO A 15 11.20 -7.18 4.93
N VAL A 16 10.03 -7.48 4.40
CA VAL A 16 9.56 -6.92 3.13
C VAL A 16 9.29 -5.43 3.27
N LEU A 17 8.60 -5.03 4.33
CA LEU A 17 8.31 -3.62 4.60
C LEU A 17 9.61 -2.82 4.75
N ASP A 18 10.60 -3.37 5.41
CA ASP A 18 11.89 -2.69 5.58
C ASP A 18 12.61 -2.50 4.25
N ARG A 19 12.53 -3.47 3.36
CA ARG A 19 13.11 -3.34 2.02
C ARG A 19 12.46 -2.22 1.23
N PHE A 20 11.13 -2.11 1.29
CA PHE A 20 10.40 -1.00 0.66
C PHE A 20 10.79 0.33 1.29
N ARG A 21 10.88 0.38 2.62
CA ARG A 21 11.28 1.59 3.34
C ARG A 21 12.65 2.06 2.87
N MET A 22 13.61 1.15 2.79
CA MET A 22 14.96 1.50 2.35
C MET A 22 15.00 1.98 0.91
N ALA A 23 14.23 1.34 0.03
CA ALA A 23 14.15 1.76 -1.36
C ALA A 23 13.54 3.16 -1.50
N LEU A 24 12.48 3.46 -0.73
CA LEU A 24 11.86 4.79 -0.73
C LEU A 24 12.80 5.86 -0.20
N LEU A 25 13.57 5.56 0.86
CA LEU A 25 14.55 6.49 1.39
C LEU A 25 15.66 6.80 0.37
N ARG A 26 16.08 5.81 -0.40
CA ARG A 26 17.06 6.05 -1.46
C ARG A 26 16.50 6.91 -2.58
N ALA A 27 15.23 6.71 -2.92
CA ALA A 27 14.56 7.48 -3.97
C ALA A 27 14.20 8.90 -3.53
N GLN A 28 13.87 9.08 -2.25
CA GLN A 28 13.41 10.35 -1.68
C GLN A 28 14.07 10.55 -0.31
N PRO A 29 15.36 10.89 -0.29
CA PRO A 29 16.10 10.98 0.97
C PRO A 29 15.61 12.09 1.91
N ASP A 30 14.93 13.10 1.37
CA ASP A 30 14.43 14.22 2.16
C ASP A 30 13.01 14.00 2.70
N MET A 31 12.42 12.84 2.47
CA MET A 31 11.08 12.57 2.96
C MET A 31 11.08 12.42 4.48
N PRO A 32 10.21 13.16 5.20
CA PRO A 32 10.08 12.99 6.65
C PRO A 32 9.72 11.55 7.01
N GLY A 33 10.33 11.04 8.09
CA GLY A 33 10.14 9.65 8.50
C GLY A 33 8.70 9.28 8.78
N LEU A 34 7.92 10.20 9.39
CA LEU A 34 6.51 9.94 9.67
C LEU A 34 5.70 9.85 8.38
N GLU A 35 5.98 10.72 7.41
CA GLU A 35 5.31 10.67 6.10
C GLU A 35 5.62 9.37 5.37
N LEU A 36 6.85 8.89 5.48
CA LEU A 36 7.25 7.61 4.92
C LEU A 36 6.43 6.47 5.50
N ILE A 37 6.21 6.47 6.82
CA ILE A 37 5.38 5.47 7.49
C ILE A 37 3.95 5.50 6.99
N TRP A 38 3.34 6.70 6.84
CA TRP A 38 2.00 6.84 6.29
C TRP A 38 1.91 6.21 4.89
N ARG A 39 2.86 6.51 4.03
CA ARG A 39 2.86 6.02 2.64
C ARG A 39 3.05 4.50 2.56
N LEU A 40 3.91 3.94 3.43
CA LEU A 40 4.06 2.49 3.53
C LEU A 40 2.76 1.82 3.97
N LEU A 41 2.06 2.42 4.93
CA LEU A 41 0.78 1.90 5.41
C LEU A 41 -0.28 1.94 4.32
N PHE A 42 -0.35 3.04 3.56
CA PHE A 42 -1.27 3.15 2.43
C PHE A 42 -0.97 2.11 1.35
N MET A 43 0.30 1.90 1.04
CA MET A 43 0.74 0.88 0.08
C MET A 43 0.30 -0.52 0.52
N LEU A 44 0.55 -0.86 1.77
CA LEU A 44 0.18 -2.15 2.32
C LEU A 44 -1.33 -2.35 2.28
N GLY A 45 -2.09 -1.32 2.67
CA GLY A 45 -3.54 -1.36 2.63
C GLY A 45 -4.09 -1.49 1.23
N ALA A 46 -3.55 -0.74 0.28
CA ALA A 46 -3.99 -0.82 -1.12
C ALA A 46 -3.80 -2.22 -1.69
N ALA A 47 -2.63 -2.82 -1.46
CA ALA A 47 -2.34 -4.16 -1.96
C ALA A 47 -3.24 -5.20 -1.29
N SER A 48 -3.33 -5.18 0.04
CA SER A 48 -4.09 -6.16 0.80
C SER A 48 -5.59 -6.06 0.53
N SER A 49 -6.14 -4.86 0.49
CA SER A 49 -7.56 -4.65 0.26
C SER A 49 -7.97 -5.03 -1.15
N THR A 50 -7.11 -4.80 -2.13
CA THR A 50 -7.43 -5.19 -3.50
C THR A 50 -7.54 -6.69 -3.63
N VAL A 51 -6.57 -7.42 -3.09
CA VAL A 51 -6.59 -8.89 -3.16
C VAL A 51 -7.81 -9.45 -2.42
N ALA A 52 -8.13 -8.90 -1.24
CA ALA A 52 -9.20 -9.44 -0.41
C ALA A 52 -10.59 -8.93 -0.79
N GLY A 53 -10.68 -7.74 -1.40
CA GLY A 53 -11.95 -7.03 -1.54
C GLY A 53 -12.53 -6.93 -2.94
N MET A 54 -11.83 -7.42 -3.96
CA MET A 54 -12.29 -7.23 -5.35
C MET A 54 -13.68 -7.82 -5.59
N ASP A 55 -13.90 -9.06 -5.17
CA ASP A 55 -15.19 -9.73 -5.39
C ASP A 55 -16.32 -9.02 -4.64
N GLY A 56 -16.04 -8.59 -3.41
CA GLY A 56 -17.03 -7.85 -2.61
C GLY A 56 -17.38 -6.51 -3.23
N LEU A 57 -16.40 -5.80 -3.75
CA LEU A 57 -16.64 -4.52 -4.40
C LEU A 57 -17.47 -4.67 -5.67
N LEU A 58 -17.13 -5.65 -6.51
CA LEU A 58 -17.90 -5.94 -7.73
C LEU A 58 -19.34 -6.28 -7.40
N LEU A 59 -19.54 -7.10 -6.38
CA LEU A 59 -20.89 -7.46 -5.93
C LEU A 59 -21.65 -6.22 -5.44
N ALA A 60 -20.99 -5.36 -4.66
CA ALA A 60 -21.62 -4.13 -4.14
C ALA A 60 -22.01 -3.16 -5.26
N LEU A 61 -21.28 -3.16 -6.36
CA LEU A 61 -21.55 -2.32 -7.52
C LEU A 61 -22.50 -3.00 -8.54
N ASP A 62 -23.06 -4.15 -8.18
CA ASP A 62 -23.91 -4.97 -9.05
C ASP A 62 -23.23 -5.26 -10.39
N ARG A 63 -21.97 -5.63 -10.30
CA ARG A 63 -21.13 -5.96 -11.46
C ARG A 63 -20.55 -7.35 -11.31
N SER A 64 -20.30 -7.99 -12.44
CA SER A 64 -19.56 -9.24 -12.47
C SER A 64 -18.30 -9.04 -13.29
N SER A 65 -17.22 -9.73 -12.89
CA SER A 65 -15.99 -9.68 -13.66
C SER A 65 -16.16 -10.55 -14.91
N PRO A 66 -15.90 -10.02 -16.11
CA PRO A 66 -15.96 -10.83 -17.35
C PRO A 66 -14.82 -11.83 -17.45
N GLU A 67 -13.79 -11.64 -16.65
CA GLU A 67 -12.59 -12.49 -16.68
C GLU A 67 -12.18 -12.88 -15.28
N PRO A 68 -11.52 -14.06 -15.10
CA PRO A 68 -10.97 -14.40 -13.80
C PRO A 68 -9.86 -13.41 -13.40
N PHE A 69 -9.71 -13.23 -12.09
CA PHE A 69 -8.66 -12.39 -11.55
C PHE A 69 -7.29 -13.05 -11.73
N HIS A 70 -6.35 -12.29 -12.28
CA HIS A 70 -4.97 -12.70 -12.42
C HIS A 70 -4.04 -11.76 -11.67
N PRO A 71 -3.05 -12.27 -10.92
CA PRO A 71 -2.12 -11.41 -10.18
C PRO A 71 -1.40 -10.37 -11.03
N GLU A 72 -1.13 -10.70 -12.30
CA GLU A 72 -0.48 -9.78 -13.23
C GLU A 72 -1.31 -8.52 -13.47
N MET A 73 -2.63 -8.66 -13.51
CA MET A 73 -3.55 -7.52 -13.67
C MET A 73 -3.43 -6.55 -12.51
N LEU A 74 -3.28 -7.08 -11.30
CA LEU A 74 -3.08 -6.28 -10.11
C LEU A 74 -1.76 -5.52 -10.19
N ILE A 75 -0.68 -6.20 -10.51
CA ILE A 75 0.64 -5.61 -10.59
C ILE A 75 0.68 -4.49 -11.63
N GLU A 76 0.15 -4.74 -12.82
CA GLU A 76 0.14 -3.76 -13.91
C GLU A 76 -0.57 -2.47 -13.55
N ARG A 77 -1.58 -2.53 -12.69
CA ARG A 77 -2.38 -1.38 -12.29
C ARG A 77 -1.90 -0.77 -10.98
N LEU A 78 -1.54 -1.61 -10.04
CA LEU A 78 -1.14 -1.14 -8.71
C LEU A 78 0.22 -0.45 -8.72
N MET A 79 1.17 -0.97 -9.50
CA MET A 79 2.52 -0.39 -9.51
C MET A 79 2.55 1.07 -9.93
N PRO A 80 1.96 1.48 -11.07
CA PRO A 80 1.94 2.91 -11.40
C PRO A 80 1.14 3.75 -10.40
N PHE A 81 0.06 3.22 -9.87
CA PHE A 81 -0.73 3.90 -8.85
C PHE A 81 0.12 4.17 -7.60
N LEU A 82 0.82 3.15 -7.11
CA LEU A 82 1.68 3.27 -5.94
C LEU A 82 2.88 4.20 -6.20
N ALA A 83 3.49 4.09 -7.39
CA ALA A 83 4.63 4.94 -7.72
C ALA A 83 4.25 6.42 -7.65
N HIS A 84 3.10 6.79 -8.17
CA HIS A 84 2.61 8.17 -8.09
C HIS A 84 2.26 8.57 -6.65
N GLY A 85 1.64 7.68 -5.90
CA GLY A 85 1.29 7.95 -4.50
C GLY A 85 2.52 8.08 -3.60
N LEU A 86 3.50 7.21 -3.80
CA LEU A 86 4.71 7.21 -2.98
C LEU A 86 5.62 8.41 -3.28
N THR A 87 5.49 9.02 -4.46
CA THR A 87 6.29 10.18 -4.87
C THR A 87 5.49 11.48 -4.90
N ALA A 88 4.25 11.45 -4.43
CA ALA A 88 3.40 12.65 -4.38
C ALA A 88 4.03 13.72 -3.49
N PRO A 89 3.79 15.01 -3.78
CA PRO A 89 4.26 16.08 -2.91
C PRO A 89 3.75 15.93 -1.49
N LEU A 90 4.51 16.43 -0.52
CA LEU A 90 4.08 16.46 0.86
C LEU A 90 2.87 17.38 1.01
N PRO A 91 1.92 17.04 1.89
CA PRO A 91 0.86 17.99 2.22
C PRO A 91 1.46 19.22 2.91
N GLU A 92 0.83 20.39 2.73
CA GLU A 92 1.31 21.65 3.30
C GLU A 92 1.39 21.60 4.83
N THR A 93 0.57 20.76 5.44
CA THR A 93 0.51 20.62 6.90
C THR A 93 1.46 19.56 7.45
N ALA A 94 2.24 18.88 6.58
CA ALA A 94 3.15 17.84 7.04
C ALA A 94 4.24 18.43 7.93
N PRO A 95 4.54 17.80 9.08
CA PRO A 95 5.62 18.28 9.92
C PRO A 95 6.97 18.08 9.27
N ALA A 96 7.87 19.05 9.47
CA ALA A 96 9.26 18.93 9.04
C ALA A 96 10.00 17.98 9.99
N GLN A 97 10.95 17.24 9.45
CA GLN A 97 11.82 16.38 10.23
C GLN A 97 13.27 16.56 9.84
#